data_5b4281843b5165bf0c06c72814c20cc1
#
_entry.id   5b4281843b5165bf0c06c72814c20cc1
#
_cell.length_a   1.000
_cell.length_b   1.000
_cell.length_c   1.000
_cell.angle_alpha   90.00
_cell.angle_beta   90.00
_cell.angle_gamma   90.00
#
_symmetry.space_group_name_H-M   'P 1'
#
loop_
_entity.id
_entity.type
_entity.pdbx_description
1 polymer ?
#
loop_
_entity_poly.entity_id
_entity_poly.type
_entity_poly.pdbx_seq_one_letter_code
_entity_poly.pdbx_strand_id
1 'polypeptide(L)'
;ELVDDEPETEWIGEEEWGDEEEEDVAVVEEELPNFVDNGDGTISDTRSNLMWKKDDSYEEFKYGITWFEAHDYCEMLNDKKFAGYDDWRLAGIEESKSLFSFTQANSDKDGAEIHISDLFETGGGHNTWTYEEKPDYQQYAQKFSYVTGNDVWEHKDNEYSHCRVTRDVVQDEWEPEWRKDTKTFER
;
A
#
# COMPACT_ATOMS: atom_id res chain seq x y z
N GLU A 1 -37.88 61.80 -55.52
CA GLU A 1 -38.63 60.70 -54.87
C GLU A 1 -37.57 59.71 -54.32
N LEU A 2 -37.43 59.76 -53.00
CA LEU A 2 -36.58 58.91 -52.23
C LEU A 2 -37.40 57.64 -51.89
N VAL A 3 -36.84 56.53 -52.22
CA VAL A 3 -37.39 55.26 -51.75
C VAL A 3 -36.40 54.72 -50.69
N ASP A 4 -36.86 54.71 -49.42
CA ASP A 4 -36.16 54.14 -48.31
C ASP A 4 -36.29 52.62 -48.44
N ASP A 5 -35.15 51.94 -48.58
CA ASP A 5 -35.02 50.49 -48.44
C ASP A 5 -34.39 50.24 -47.08
N GLU A 6 -35.21 49.86 -46.09
CA GLU A 6 -34.72 49.34 -44.82
C GLU A 6 -34.37 47.85 -45.01
N PRO A 7 -33.21 47.38 -44.55
CA PRO A 7 -32.90 45.96 -44.58
C PRO A 7 -33.61 45.23 -43.43
N GLU A 8 -34.34 44.19 -43.80
CA GLU A 8 -34.93 43.22 -42.88
C GLU A 8 -33.83 42.55 -42.04
N THR A 9 -33.89 42.75 -40.73
CA THR A 9 -33.03 42.01 -39.79
C THR A 9 -33.60 40.61 -39.64
N GLU A 10 -32.91 39.61 -40.25
CA GLU A 10 -33.12 38.19 -39.97
C GLU A 10 -32.76 37.89 -38.52
N TRP A 11 -33.74 37.48 -37.76
CA TRP A 11 -33.55 36.89 -36.44
C TRP A 11 -32.85 35.53 -36.62
N ILE A 12 -31.56 35.44 -36.24
CA ILE A 12 -30.87 34.19 -36.06
C ILE A 12 -31.38 33.58 -34.76
N GLY A 13 -31.88 32.34 -34.88
CA GLY A 13 -32.49 31.58 -33.80
C GLY A 13 -31.60 31.42 -32.59
N GLU A 14 -32.26 31.39 -31.47
CA GLU A 14 -31.72 31.02 -30.16
C GLU A 14 -30.96 29.70 -30.28
N GLU A 15 -29.65 29.72 -30.14
CA GLU A 15 -28.87 28.51 -29.92
C GLU A 15 -29.28 27.92 -28.57
N GLU A 16 -29.97 26.81 -28.64
CA GLU A 16 -30.27 25.93 -27.51
C GLU A 16 -28.93 25.48 -26.95
N TRP A 17 -28.50 26.11 -25.84
CA TRP A 17 -27.41 25.60 -25.03
C TRP A 17 -27.87 24.25 -24.47
N GLY A 18 -27.34 23.16 -25.04
CA GLY A 18 -27.56 21.84 -24.51
C GLY A 18 -27.09 21.80 -23.06
N ASP A 19 -27.96 21.31 -22.19
CA ASP A 19 -27.62 20.93 -20.83
C ASP A 19 -26.46 19.95 -20.93
N GLU A 20 -25.24 20.41 -20.63
CA GLU A 20 -24.13 19.53 -20.36
C GLU A 20 -24.52 18.74 -19.12
N GLU A 21 -24.93 17.49 -19.32
CA GLU A 21 -25.06 16.53 -18.23
C GLU A 21 -23.70 16.49 -17.52
N GLU A 22 -23.62 17.13 -16.34
CA GLU A 22 -22.50 16.93 -15.42
C GLU A 22 -22.48 15.42 -15.13
N GLU A 23 -21.55 14.71 -15.78
CA GLU A 23 -21.24 13.35 -15.40
C GLU A 23 -20.82 13.41 -13.92
N ASP A 24 -21.69 12.91 -13.04
CA ASP A 24 -21.35 12.63 -11.66
C ASP A 24 -20.17 11.66 -11.65
N VAL A 25 -18.97 12.24 -11.65
CA VAL A 25 -17.75 11.47 -11.38
C VAL A 25 -17.89 10.99 -9.96
N ALA A 26 -18.36 9.77 -9.80
CA ALA A 26 -18.40 9.10 -8.51
C ALA A 26 -16.96 9.14 -7.97
N VAL A 27 -16.72 10.01 -7.01
CA VAL A 27 -15.49 9.99 -6.21
C VAL A 27 -15.52 8.65 -5.51
N VAL A 28 -14.76 7.68 -6.05
CA VAL A 28 -14.49 6.43 -5.36
C VAL A 28 -13.68 6.85 -4.14
N GLU A 29 -14.33 6.98 -2.98
CA GLU A 29 -13.62 7.06 -1.72
C GLU A 29 -12.80 5.78 -1.60
N GLU A 30 -11.50 5.89 -1.83
CA GLU A 30 -10.56 4.81 -1.51
C GLU A 30 -10.72 4.53 -0.02
N GLU A 31 -11.36 3.42 0.31
CA GLU A 31 -11.46 2.99 1.70
C GLU A 31 -10.04 2.76 2.22
N LEU A 32 -9.64 3.60 3.18
CA LEU A 32 -8.34 3.47 3.82
C LEU A 32 -8.21 2.09 4.47
N PRO A 33 -7.02 1.48 4.43
CA PRO A 33 -6.77 0.23 5.13
C PRO A 33 -7.18 0.35 6.59
N ASN A 34 -7.93 -0.62 7.07
CA ASN A 34 -8.28 -0.69 8.48
C ASN A 34 -7.11 -1.33 9.25
N PHE A 35 -6.18 -0.50 9.70
CA PHE A 35 -5.00 -0.93 10.44
C PHE A 35 -5.24 -0.90 11.93
N VAL A 36 -4.75 -1.93 12.62
CA VAL A 36 -4.77 -2.04 14.09
C VAL A 36 -3.35 -2.30 14.58
N ASP A 37 -2.84 -1.42 15.45
CA ASP A 37 -1.58 -1.64 16.16
C ASP A 37 -1.80 -2.71 17.25
N ASN A 38 -1.09 -3.83 17.15
CA ASN A 38 -1.24 -4.95 18.08
C ASN A 38 -0.44 -4.74 19.39
N GLY A 39 0.42 -3.72 19.46
CA GLY A 39 1.22 -3.38 20.64
C GLY A 39 2.45 -4.28 20.87
N ASP A 40 2.74 -5.19 19.94
CA ASP A 40 3.86 -6.14 19.97
C ASP A 40 4.90 -5.88 18.87
N GLY A 41 4.81 -4.73 18.18
CA GLY A 41 5.64 -4.38 17.04
C GLY A 41 5.03 -4.81 15.71
N THR A 42 3.76 -5.21 15.70
CA THR A 42 3.03 -5.59 14.49
C THR A 42 1.78 -4.74 14.29
N ILE A 43 1.33 -4.67 13.03
CA ILE A 43 0.10 -4.00 12.60
C ILE A 43 -0.72 -5.00 11.80
N SER A 44 -1.99 -5.20 12.19
CA SER A 44 -2.94 -5.99 11.43
C SER A 44 -3.70 -5.13 10.43
N ASP A 45 -3.78 -5.57 9.17
CA ASP A 45 -4.75 -5.08 8.19
C ASP A 45 -5.94 -6.03 8.17
N THR A 46 -7.06 -5.60 8.75
CA THR A 46 -8.25 -6.44 8.92
C THR A 46 -8.99 -6.72 7.61
N ARG A 47 -8.69 -6.00 6.52
CA ARG A 47 -9.33 -6.17 5.22
C ARG A 47 -8.60 -7.17 4.34
N SER A 48 -7.27 -7.13 4.37
CA SER A 48 -6.43 -8.03 3.56
C SER A 48 -6.07 -9.33 4.26
N ASN A 49 -6.36 -9.46 5.56
CA ASN A 49 -5.88 -10.55 6.43
C ASN A 49 -4.34 -10.65 6.42
N LEU A 50 -3.67 -9.52 6.37
CA LEU A 50 -2.23 -9.41 6.48
C LEU A 50 -1.84 -8.84 7.83
N MET A 51 -0.71 -9.31 8.33
CA MET A 51 -0.02 -8.71 9.47
C MET A 51 1.33 -8.18 9.00
N TRP A 52 1.62 -6.94 9.32
CA TRP A 52 2.83 -6.24 8.95
C TRP A 52 3.73 -6.03 10.15
N LYS A 53 5.04 -6.11 9.97
CA LYS A 53 5.97 -5.57 10.95
C LYS A 53 5.82 -4.04 10.96
N LYS A 54 5.75 -3.43 12.13
CA LYS A 54 5.47 -2.00 12.30
C LYS A 54 6.56 -1.11 11.72
N ASP A 55 7.80 -1.50 11.87
CA ASP A 55 8.98 -0.89 11.24
C ASP A 55 9.44 -1.71 10.03
N ASP A 56 10.51 -1.31 9.39
CA ASP A 56 11.12 -2.02 8.26
C ASP A 56 12.60 -2.37 8.53
N SER A 57 13.28 -2.94 7.53
CA SER A 57 14.68 -3.37 7.65
C SER A 57 15.66 -2.25 8.03
N TYR A 58 15.30 -0.98 7.79
CA TYR A 58 16.17 0.13 8.17
C TYR A 58 16.34 0.24 9.70
N GLU A 59 15.34 -0.18 10.49
CA GLU A 59 15.47 -0.14 11.94
C GLU A 59 16.61 -1.02 12.45
N GLU A 60 16.79 -2.20 11.88
CA GLU A 60 17.87 -3.11 12.27
C GLU A 60 19.22 -2.76 11.62
N PHE A 61 19.23 -2.45 10.33
CA PHE A 61 20.49 -2.34 9.56
C PHE A 61 21.04 -0.91 9.50
N LYS A 62 20.15 0.10 9.53
CA LYS A 62 20.49 1.54 9.36
C LYS A 62 21.11 1.88 8.00
N TYR A 63 20.96 1.01 7.00
CA TYR A 63 21.34 1.22 5.61
C TYR A 63 20.37 0.47 4.68
N GLY A 64 20.46 0.75 3.39
CA GLY A 64 19.68 0.05 2.37
C GLY A 64 20.29 -1.32 2.07
N ILE A 65 19.46 -2.27 1.69
CA ILE A 65 19.81 -3.68 1.51
C ILE A 65 19.48 -4.16 0.10
N THR A 66 20.19 -5.18 -0.35
CA THR A 66 19.93 -5.92 -1.59
C THR A 66 18.65 -6.76 -1.45
N TRP A 67 18.13 -7.24 -2.60
CA TRP A 67 17.00 -8.15 -2.59
C TRP A 67 17.29 -9.48 -1.88
N PHE A 68 18.52 -9.97 -1.97
CA PHE A 68 18.95 -11.19 -1.28
C PHE A 68 18.97 -10.99 0.24
N GLU A 69 19.55 -9.88 0.70
CA GLU A 69 19.54 -9.52 2.12
C GLU A 69 18.12 -9.27 2.66
N ALA A 70 17.16 -8.85 1.80
CA ALA A 70 15.78 -8.74 2.18
C ALA A 70 15.13 -10.11 2.47
N HIS A 71 15.50 -11.16 1.76
CA HIS A 71 15.14 -12.55 2.08
C HIS A 71 15.80 -13.03 3.38
N ASP A 72 17.11 -12.78 3.53
CA ASP A 72 17.83 -13.11 4.76
C ASP A 72 17.23 -12.41 5.99
N TYR A 73 16.71 -11.19 5.80
CA TYR A 73 15.98 -10.46 6.85
C TYR A 73 14.69 -11.17 7.27
N CYS A 74 13.91 -11.69 6.31
CA CYS A 74 12.74 -12.50 6.63
C CYS A 74 13.13 -13.76 7.41
N GLU A 75 14.17 -14.47 6.98
CA GLU A 75 14.68 -15.66 7.68
C GLU A 75 15.13 -15.31 9.11
N MET A 76 15.84 -14.21 9.29
CA MET A 76 16.28 -13.73 10.61
C MET A 76 15.08 -13.48 11.55
N LEU A 77 13.99 -12.89 11.05
CA LEU A 77 12.78 -12.66 11.85
C LEU A 77 12.08 -13.99 12.22
N ASN A 78 12.06 -14.94 11.29
CA ASN A 78 11.48 -16.27 11.49
C ASN A 78 12.29 -17.08 12.52
N ASP A 79 13.62 -17.05 12.44
CA ASP A 79 14.50 -17.70 13.41
C ASP A 79 14.33 -17.15 14.84
N LYS A 80 14.15 -15.82 14.93
CA LYS A 80 13.89 -15.13 16.21
C LYS A 80 12.45 -15.29 16.69
N LYS A 81 11.56 -15.82 15.86
CA LYS A 81 10.11 -15.88 16.10
C LYS A 81 9.55 -14.50 16.49
N PHE A 82 9.84 -13.51 15.65
CA PHE A 82 9.42 -12.13 15.91
C PHE A 82 7.91 -12.06 16.15
N ALA A 83 7.48 -11.41 17.23
CA ALA A 83 6.09 -11.36 17.70
C ALA A 83 5.42 -12.74 17.89
N GLY A 84 6.21 -13.81 18.01
CA GLY A 84 5.74 -15.17 18.18
C GLY A 84 5.52 -15.97 16.90
N TYR A 85 5.83 -15.37 15.72
CA TYR A 85 5.60 -15.96 14.40
C TYR A 85 6.91 -16.33 13.69
N ASP A 86 6.85 -17.36 12.84
CA ASP A 86 7.99 -17.88 12.06
C ASP A 86 7.66 -18.02 10.56
N ASP A 87 6.72 -17.22 10.07
CA ASP A 87 6.24 -17.21 8.68
C ASP A 87 6.29 -15.81 8.03
N TRP A 88 7.18 -14.93 8.52
CA TRP A 88 7.44 -13.63 7.91
C TRP A 88 8.03 -13.78 6.52
N ARG A 89 7.55 -12.97 5.58
CA ARG A 89 7.96 -12.99 4.17
C ARG A 89 8.03 -11.59 3.57
N LEU A 90 8.68 -11.48 2.42
CA LEU A 90 8.54 -10.31 1.57
C LEU A 90 7.07 -10.13 1.16
N ALA A 91 6.63 -8.89 1.13
CA ALA A 91 5.34 -8.56 0.57
C ALA A 91 5.36 -8.68 -0.96
N GLY A 92 4.20 -8.95 -1.55
CA GLY A 92 3.99 -8.79 -2.97
C GLY A 92 3.76 -7.34 -3.37
N ILE A 93 3.80 -7.07 -4.67
CA ILE A 93 3.63 -5.71 -5.18
C ILE A 93 2.24 -5.15 -4.86
N GLU A 94 1.19 -5.93 -5.01
CA GLU A 94 -0.19 -5.49 -4.70
C GLU A 94 -0.39 -5.32 -3.18
N GLU A 95 0.24 -6.15 -2.36
CA GLU A 95 0.26 -5.97 -0.91
C GLU A 95 0.99 -4.68 -0.51
N SER A 96 2.13 -4.39 -1.12
CA SER A 96 2.88 -3.15 -0.88
C SER A 96 2.10 -1.92 -1.32
N LYS A 97 1.40 -1.99 -2.46
CA LYS A 97 0.50 -0.92 -2.94
C LYS A 97 -0.67 -0.67 -1.99
N SER A 98 -1.18 -1.70 -1.32
CA SER A 98 -2.30 -1.55 -0.38
C SER A 98 -1.98 -0.68 0.84
N LEU A 99 -0.71 -0.50 1.17
CA LEU A 99 -0.26 0.41 2.23
C LEU A 99 -0.22 1.88 1.81
N PHE A 100 -0.21 2.14 0.49
CA PHE A 100 -0.02 3.47 -0.07
C PHE A 100 -1.34 4.22 -0.23
N SER A 101 -1.38 5.47 0.24
CA SER A 101 -2.45 6.41 -0.09
C SER A 101 -1.95 7.84 0.04
N PHE A 102 -2.19 8.69 -0.96
CA PHE A 102 -1.87 10.13 -0.91
C PHE A 102 -2.58 10.90 0.21
N THR A 103 -3.58 10.29 0.86
CA THR A 103 -4.25 10.89 2.03
C THR A 103 -3.54 10.59 3.33
N GLN A 104 -2.53 9.72 3.32
CA GLN A 104 -1.70 9.37 4.48
C GLN A 104 -0.37 10.11 4.41
N ALA A 105 0.19 10.42 5.57
CA ALA A 105 1.50 11.06 5.69
C ALA A 105 2.29 10.43 6.85
N ASN A 106 3.51 10.03 6.54
CA ASN A 106 4.51 9.55 7.46
C ASN A 106 5.88 10.10 6.99
N SER A 107 6.96 9.82 7.67
CA SER A 107 8.29 10.29 7.31
C SER A 107 9.26 9.15 7.14
N ASP A 108 10.11 9.22 6.13
CA ASP A 108 11.22 8.29 5.95
C ASP A 108 12.42 8.64 6.86
N LYS A 109 13.49 7.86 6.73
CA LYS A 109 14.75 8.02 7.48
C LYS A 109 15.46 9.35 7.27
N ASP A 110 15.19 10.06 6.18
CA ASP A 110 15.77 11.35 5.82
C ASP A 110 14.81 12.52 6.10
N GLY A 111 13.61 12.22 6.66
CA GLY A 111 12.57 13.19 6.95
C GLY A 111 11.72 13.58 5.73
N ALA A 112 11.85 12.87 4.63
CA ALA A 112 10.98 13.06 3.47
C ALA A 112 9.61 12.40 3.70
N GLU A 113 8.57 13.01 3.13
CA GLU A 113 7.21 12.50 3.25
C GLU A 113 7.04 11.20 2.44
N ILE A 114 6.44 10.21 3.09
CA ILE A 114 5.98 8.96 2.50
C ILE A 114 4.50 8.76 2.81
N HIS A 115 3.78 8.09 1.91
CA HIS A 115 2.33 8.00 1.93
C HIS A 115 1.85 6.65 2.46
N ILE A 116 2.17 6.36 3.72
CA ILE A 116 1.68 5.21 4.49
C ILE A 116 1.07 5.68 5.81
N SER A 117 0.31 4.81 6.47
CA SER A 117 -0.31 5.11 7.76
C SER A 117 0.72 5.54 8.81
N ASP A 118 0.36 6.50 9.65
CA ASP A 118 1.11 6.96 10.82
C ASP A 118 1.17 5.92 11.96
N LEU A 119 0.42 4.82 11.85
CA LEU A 119 0.57 3.67 12.73
C LEU A 119 1.89 2.92 12.50
N PHE A 120 2.45 3.00 11.29
CA PHE A 120 3.79 2.47 11.02
C PHE A 120 4.85 3.36 11.65
N GLU A 121 5.98 2.76 12.07
CA GLU A 121 7.09 3.51 12.67
C GLU A 121 7.65 4.53 11.67
N THR A 122 7.93 5.75 12.16
CA THR A 122 8.57 6.81 11.38
C THR A 122 10.06 6.55 11.21
N GLY A 123 10.66 7.08 10.16
CA GLY A 123 12.11 6.98 9.95
C GLY A 123 12.56 5.70 9.25
N GLY A 124 11.65 4.96 8.65
CA GLY A 124 11.96 3.80 7.81
C GLY A 124 12.37 4.17 6.39
N GLY A 125 12.47 3.17 5.52
CA GLY A 125 12.77 3.37 4.10
C GLY A 125 11.61 3.97 3.32
N HIS A 126 11.96 4.72 2.28
CA HIS A 126 10.97 5.31 1.35
C HIS A 126 10.48 4.32 0.28
N ASN A 127 11.08 3.15 0.18
CA ASN A 127 10.72 2.09 -0.76
C ASN A 127 10.86 0.71 -0.12
N THR A 128 10.32 -0.31 -0.77
CA THR A 128 10.44 -1.70 -0.33
C THR A 128 10.69 -2.64 -1.48
N TRP A 129 11.54 -3.65 -1.28
CA TRP A 129 11.60 -4.82 -2.14
C TRP A 129 10.31 -5.63 -2.03
N THR A 130 9.93 -6.27 -3.14
CA THR A 130 8.85 -7.26 -3.18
C THR A 130 9.39 -8.61 -3.62
N TYR A 131 8.60 -9.68 -3.50
CA TYR A 131 9.09 -11.03 -3.85
C TYR A 131 9.11 -11.27 -5.37
N GLU A 132 8.48 -10.42 -6.18
CA GLU A 132 8.36 -10.63 -7.61
C GLU A 132 9.69 -10.50 -8.32
N GLU A 133 10.03 -11.52 -9.09
CA GLU A 133 11.17 -11.55 -10.00
C GLU A 133 10.70 -11.23 -11.42
N LYS A 134 11.53 -10.50 -12.17
CA LYS A 134 11.18 -10.13 -13.54
C LYS A 134 11.22 -11.36 -14.45
N PRO A 135 10.12 -11.68 -15.15
CA PRO A 135 10.09 -12.77 -16.12
C PRO A 135 11.24 -12.60 -17.15
N ASP A 136 11.94 -13.68 -17.46
CA ASP A 136 13.07 -13.74 -18.40
C ASP A 136 14.33 -12.92 -18.01
N TYR A 137 14.31 -12.20 -16.89
CA TYR A 137 15.43 -11.38 -16.40
C TYR A 137 15.63 -11.58 -14.89
N GLN A 138 16.04 -12.77 -14.48
CA GLN A 138 16.13 -13.19 -13.06
C GLN A 138 17.04 -12.33 -12.18
N GLN A 139 17.91 -11.49 -12.77
CA GLN A 139 18.73 -10.53 -12.04
C GLN A 139 17.95 -9.28 -11.57
N TYR A 140 16.68 -9.13 -11.95
CA TYR A 140 15.83 -8.02 -11.56
C TYR A 140 14.68 -8.50 -10.66
N ALA A 141 14.38 -7.72 -9.62
CA ALA A 141 13.21 -7.86 -8.78
C ALA A 141 12.40 -6.55 -8.76
N GLN A 142 11.16 -6.64 -8.35
CA GLN A 142 10.28 -5.47 -8.27
C GLN A 142 10.44 -4.78 -6.92
N LYS A 143 10.36 -3.45 -6.92
CA LYS A 143 10.27 -2.65 -5.71
C LYS A 143 9.19 -1.59 -5.85
N PHE A 144 8.66 -1.15 -4.73
CA PHE A 144 7.61 -0.15 -4.64
C PHE A 144 8.08 1.08 -3.88
N SER A 145 7.71 2.27 -4.35
CA SER A 145 8.03 3.55 -3.71
C SER A 145 6.83 4.12 -2.96
N TYR A 146 6.97 4.32 -1.66
CA TYR A 146 5.96 4.98 -0.82
C TYR A 146 5.96 6.51 -0.96
N VAL A 147 6.90 7.09 -1.71
CA VAL A 147 6.91 8.52 -2.05
C VAL A 147 6.00 8.80 -3.25
N THR A 148 6.09 7.95 -4.29
CA THR A 148 5.47 8.22 -5.59
C THR A 148 4.29 7.30 -5.93
N GLY A 149 4.13 6.17 -5.21
CA GLY A 149 3.15 5.15 -5.54
C GLY A 149 3.51 4.32 -6.78
N ASN A 150 4.73 4.44 -7.28
CA ASN A 150 5.18 3.72 -8.46
C ASN A 150 6.00 2.49 -8.10
N ASP A 151 5.93 1.47 -8.94
CA ASP A 151 6.78 0.30 -8.91
C ASP A 151 7.79 0.31 -10.06
N VAL A 152 8.94 -0.29 -9.83
CA VAL A 152 10.01 -0.41 -10.83
C VAL A 152 10.70 -1.77 -10.70
N TRP A 153 11.23 -2.26 -11.83
CA TRP A 153 12.17 -3.37 -11.85
C TRP A 153 13.59 -2.85 -11.60
N GLU A 154 14.23 -3.37 -10.57
CA GLU A 154 15.56 -2.96 -10.17
C GLU A 154 16.48 -4.17 -10.09
N HIS A 155 17.78 -3.97 -10.30
CA HIS A 155 18.78 -5.03 -10.16
C HIS A 155 18.84 -5.50 -8.72
N LYS A 156 18.83 -6.81 -8.49
CA LYS A 156 18.77 -7.42 -7.15
C LYS A 156 19.94 -7.06 -6.23
N ASP A 157 21.11 -6.72 -6.81
CA ASP A 157 22.28 -6.27 -6.07
C ASP A 157 22.24 -4.78 -5.67
N ASN A 158 21.15 -4.07 -6.00
CA ASN A 158 21.00 -2.67 -5.59
C ASN A 158 20.83 -2.58 -4.07
N GLU A 159 21.69 -1.80 -3.40
CA GLU A 159 21.77 -1.66 -1.94
C GLU A 159 21.02 -0.42 -1.42
N TYR A 160 20.18 0.22 -2.25
CA TYR A 160 19.46 1.47 -1.87
C TYR A 160 17.99 1.25 -1.57
N SER A 161 17.58 0.03 -1.31
CA SER A 161 16.21 -0.31 -1.00
C SER A 161 16.09 -0.91 0.41
N HIS A 162 14.86 -1.02 0.88
CA HIS A 162 14.55 -1.52 2.21
C HIS A 162 13.56 -2.70 2.07
N CYS A 163 13.19 -3.29 3.17
CA CYS A 163 12.24 -4.39 3.18
C CYS A 163 11.18 -4.16 4.27
N ARG A 164 9.92 -4.05 3.86
CA ARG A 164 8.77 -4.07 4.75
C ARG A 164 8.12 -5.44 4.64
N VAL A 165 8.14 -6.19 5.73
CA VAL A 165 7.73 -7.60 5.75
C VAL A 165 6.29 -7.75 6.21
N THR A 166 5.66 -8.82 5.73
CA THR A 166 4.30 -9.20 6.07
C THR A 166 4.21 -10.71 6.34
N ARG A 167 3.10 -11.14 6.92
CA ARG A 167 2.66 -12.53 7.02
C ARG A 167 1.17 -12.62 6.78
N ASP A 168 0.70 -13.78 6.36
CA ASP A 168 -0.72 -14.05 6.24
C ASP A 168 -1.29 -14.36 7.63
N VAL A 169 -2.41 -13.70 7.99
CA VAL A 169 -3.17 -14.09 9.18
C VAL A 169 -4.04 -15.28 8.82
N VAL A 170 -3.67 -16.45 9.30
CA VAL A 170 -4.48 -17.66 9.08
C VAL A 170 -5.77 -17.52 9.88
N GLN A 171 -6.92 -17.65 9.22
CA GLN A 171 -8.25 -17.46 9.85
C GLN A 171 -8.51 -18.42 11.03
N ASP A 172 -7.76 -19.53 11.13
CA ASP A 172 -7.88 -20.49 12.23
C ASP A 172 -7.29 -19.99 13.57
N GLU A 173 -6.47 -18.92 13.55
CA GLU A 173 -5.92 -18.33 14.78
C GLU A 173 -6.91 -17.38 15.49
N TRP A 174 -7.92 -16.90 14.75
CA TRP A 174 -8.99 -16.09 15.33
C TRP A 174 -10.23 -16.95 15.63
N GLU A 175 -10.15 -17.84 16.63
CA GLU A 175 -11.35 -18.40 17.26
C GLU A 175 -11.88 -17.36 18.28
N PRO A 176 -13.05 -16.76 18.05
CA PRO A 176 -13.64 -15.87 19.05
C PRO A 176 -13.84 -16.62 20.36
N GLU A 177 -13.55 -15.97 21.49
CA GLU A 177 -13.58 -16.61 22.82
C GLU A 177 -14.88 -17.35 23.14
N TRP A 178 -16.01 -16.91 22.56
CA TRP A 178 -17.31 -17.58 22.72
C TRP A 178 -17.35 -18.99 22.10
N ARG A 179 -16.44 -19.34 21.16
CA ARG A 179 -16.34 -20.67 20.56
C ARG A 179 -15.57 -21.65 21.45
N LYS A 180 -14.74 -21.15 22.34
CA LYS A 180 -13.95 -21.98 23.27
C LYS A 180 -14.81 -22.62 24.36
N ASP A 181 -15.98 -22.05 24.65
CA ASP A 181 -16.87 -22.52 25.70
C ASP A 181 -17.85 -23.65 25.29
N THR A 182 -17.86 -24.04 24.01
CA THR A 182 -18.82 -25.06 23.53
C THR A 182 -18.31 -26.52 23.59
N LYS A 183 -17.10 -26.75 24.10
CA LYS A 183 -16.53 -28.11 24.19
C LYS A 183 -16.80 -28.88 25.52
N THR A 184 -17.71 -28.39 26.35
CA THR A 184 -18.03 -29.03 27.61
C THR A 184 -19.49 -29.49 27.69
N PHE A 185 -19.97 -30.26 26.72
CA PHE A 185 -21.17 -31.09 26.88
C PHE A 185 -21.02 -32.41 26.10
N GLU A 186 -20.16 -33.28 26.57
CA GLU A 186 -20.30 -34.70 26.31
C GLU A 186 -20.83 -35.36 27.58
N ARG A 187 -22.02 -35.95 27.42
CA ARG A 187 -22.67 -36.78 28.45
C ARG A 187 -22.06 -38.17 28.48
#